data_79bc9ba51573bdf7cd8da136fea9e577
#
_entry.id   79bc9ba51573bdf7cd8da136fea9e577
#
_cell.length_a   1.000
_cell.length_b   1.000
_cell.length_c   1.000
_cell.angle_alpha   90.00
_cell.angle_beta   90.00
_cell.angle_gamma   90.00
#
_symmetry.space_group_name_H-M   'P 1'
#
loop_
_entity.id
_entity.type
_entity.pdbx_description
1 polymer ?
#
loop_
_entity_poly.entity_id
_entity_poly.type
_entity_poly.pdbx_seq_one_letter_code
_entity_poly.pdbx_strand_id
1 'polypeptide(L)'
;QISIVGYDFPEEEMNALKARGVMMDGVEIIKDKKSFFWSGKYHIDMNARDTLITDLNVLADFNPIVPESYQGAEFLMLGNLMPSLQLSVIRQLKTRPKLIAMDTMNFWMDTAMDDLKTVLKEVDVLLINDGEARQLSGEVSLVKASRKILNMGPKFLVIKKGEHGALLFHKNHVFFAPALPLEDVFDPTGAGDTFAGGFIGHLAKTKDISFENMKTAIIVGSALASFCVEKFGPDRLREITKEDLDERIGEFVQLVNFDIDLV
;
A
#
# COMPACT_ATOMS: atom_id res chain seq x y z
N GLN A 1 2.24 13.34 -6.36
CA GLN A 1 1.33 12.29 -6.85
C GLN A 1 1.41 12.19 -8.37
N ILE A 2 1.42 10.97 -8.91
CA ILE A 2 1.26 10.70 -10.35
C ILE A 2 -0.01 9.86 -10.48
N SER A 3 -1.01 10.38 -11.19
CA SER A 3 -2.31 9.73 -11.40
C SER A 3 -3.11 10.40 -12.51
N ILE A 4 -4.26 9.83 -12.85
CA ILE A 4 -5.20 10.38 -13.82
C ILE A 4 -6.61 10.40 -13.22
N VAL A 5 -7.35 11.48 -13.44
CA VAL A 5 -8.74 11.62 -13.02
C VAL A 5 -9.58 12.21 -14.16
N GLY A 6 -10.87 11.94 -14.12
CA GLY A 6 -11.84 12.50 -15.07
C GLY A 6 -12.44 13.83 -14.61
N TYR A 7 -13.36 14.36 -15.43
CA TYR A 7 -14.06 15.61 -15.16
C TYR A 7 -14.97 15.54 -13.91
N ASP A 8 -15.31 14.35 -13.47
CA ASP A 8 -16.22 14.08 -12.35
C ASP A 8 -15.49 13.90 -11.01
N PHE A 9 -14.14 14.03 -10.99
CA PHE A 9 -13.41 13.97 -9.74
C PHE A 9 -13.69 15.23 -8.90
N PRO A 10 -14.08 15.08 -7.62
CA PRO A 10 -14.47 16.22 -6.80
C PRO A 10 -13.33 17.22 -6.61
N GLU A 11 -13.61 18.50 -6.93
CA GLU A 11 -12.61 19.57 -6.78
C GLU A 11 -12.20 19.78 -5.31
N GLU A 12 -13.11 19.56 -4.39
CA GLU A 12 -12.85 19.62 -2.94
C GLU A 12 -11.78 18.63 -2.50
N GLU A 13 -11.76 17.41 -3.09
CA GLU A 13 -10.75 16.39 -2.82
C GLU A 13 -9.36 16.84 -3.32
N MET A 14 -9.32 17.39 -4.53
CA MET A 14 -8.08 17.94 -5.08
C MET A 14 -7.53 19.06 -4.20
N ASN A 15 -8.40 19.93 -3.71
CA ASN A 15 -8.02 21.04 -2.85
C ASN A 15 -7.59 20.57 -1.45
N ALA A 16 -8.23 19.54 -0.91
CA ALA A 16 -7.85 18.92 0.35
C ALA A 16 -6.45 18.28 0.29
N LEU A 17 -6.11 17.60 -0.81
CA LEU A 17 -4.77 17.06 -1.03
C LEU A 17 -3.71 18.16 -1.16
N LYS A 18 -3.98 19.20 -1.94
CA LYS A 18 -3.09 20.37 -2.08
C LYS A 18 -2.85 21.07 -0.75
N ALA A 19 -3.91 21.25 0.06
CA ALA A 19 -3.81 21.88 1.38
C ALA A 19 -2.91 21.07 2.35
N ARG A 20 -2.78 19.76 2.14
CA ARG A 20 -1.85 18.89 2.86
C ARG A 20 -0.43 18.85 2.27
N GLY A 21 -0.14 19.67 1.27
CA GLY A 21 1.16 19.76 0.63
C GLY A 21 1.44 18.67 -0.41
N VAL A 22 0.41 17.92 -0.86
CA VAL A 22 0.59 16.97 -1.95
C VAL A 22 0.81 17.71 -3.26
N MET A 23 1.96 17.48 -3.88
CA MET A 23 2.27 18.03 -5.20
C MET A 23 1.43 17.32 -6.26
N MET A 24 0.76 18.10 -7.11
CA MET A 24 -0.20 17.62 -8.10
C MET A 24 0.31 17.72 -9.55
N ASP A 25 1.58 18.05 -9.76
CA ASP A 25 2.19 18.25 -11.10
C ASP A 25 2.09 17.00 -11.98
N GLY A 26 2.00 15.82 -11.38
CA GLY A 26 1.84 14.55 -12.08
C GLY A 26 0.39 14.04 -12.17
N VAL A 27 -0.60 14.86 -11.78
CA VAL A 27 -2.01 14.49 -11.88
C VAL A 27 -2.60 15.03 -13.17
N GLU A 28 -3.00 14.14 -14.06
CA GLU A 28 -3.66 14.46 -15.31
C GLU A 28 -5.18 14.53 -15.10
N ILE A 29 -5.83 15.58 -15.65
CA ILE A 29 -7.28 15.77 -15.58
C ILE A 29 -7.86 15.71 -16.99
N ILE A 30 -8.65 14.67 -17.28
CA ILE A 30 -9.30 14.45 -18.58
C ILE A 30 -10.72 15.04 -18.54
N LYS A 31 -11.00 16.00 -19.43
CA LYS A 31 -12.23 16.80 -19.41
C LYS A 31 -13.43 16.13 -20.07
N ASP A 32 -13.23 15.07 -20.85
CA ASP A 32 -14.28 14.39 -21.66
C ASP A 32 -14.52 12.94 -21.24
N LYS A 33 -13.82 12.46 -20.21
CA LYS A 33 -13.99 11.12 -19.65
C LYS A 33 -14.21 11.15 -18.15
N LYS A 34 -14.86 10.12 -17.62
CA LYS A 34 -15.04 9.93 -16.17
C LYS A 34 -13.78 9.36 -15.52
N SER A 35 -13.66 9.59 -14.23
CA SER A 35 -12.68 8.93 -13.37
C SER A 35 -12.89 7.42 -13.32
N PHE A 36 -11.84 6.66 -12.99
CA PHE A 36 -11.95 5.26 -12.62
C PHE A 36 -13.04 5.08 -11.55
N PHE A 37 -13.88 4.07 -11.73
CA PHE A 37 -14.92 3.74 -10.76
C PHE A 37 -14.88 2.25 -10.44
N TRP A 38 -14.91 1.94 -9.16
CA TRP A 38 -15.05 0.58 -8.65
C TRP A 38 -16.16 0.54 -7.61
N SER A 39 -16.96 -0.52 -7.63
CA SER A 39 -17.98 -0.78 -6.63
C SER A 39 -17.91 -2.25 -6.22
N GLY A 40 -17.97 -2.50 -4.93
CA GLY A 40 -17.95 -3.84 -4.37
C GLY A 40 -18.90 -4.00 -3.19
N LYS A 41 -19.18 -5.24 -2.82
CA LYS A 41 -19.94 -5.61 -1.64
C LYS A 41 -19.06 -6.49 -0.76
N TYR A 42 -18.79 -6.02 0.46
CA TYR A 42 -18.09 -6.82 1.45
C TYR A 42 -18.99 -7.87 2.08
N HIS A 43 -18.42 -9.00 2.42
CA HIS A 43 -19.08 -10.05 3.18
C HIS A 43 -19.14 -9.67 4.67
N ILE A 44 -19.88 -10.43 5.46
CA ILE A 44 -20.11 -10.13 6.89
C ILE A 44 -18.80 -10.05 7.69
N ASP A 45 -17.79 -10.85 7.29
CA ASP A 45 -16.47 -10.87 7.92
C ASP A 45 -15.55 -9.72 7.53
N MET A 46 -15.99 -8.82 6.61
CA MET A 46 -15.24 -7.69 6.07
C MET A 46 -13.89 -8.06 5.43
N ASN A 47 -13.54 -9.35 5.32
CA ASN A 47 -12.28 -9.82 4.73
C ASN A 47 -12.42 -10.18 3.25
N ALA A 48 -13.60 -10.65 2.85
CA ALA A 48 -13.91 -11.00 1.47
C ALA A 48 -14.88 -9.98 0.85
N ARG A 49 -14.77 -9.78 -0.46
CA ARG A 49 -15.66 -8.89 -1.22
C ARG A 49 -15.98 -9.44 -2.59
N ASP A 50 -17.17 -9.11 -3.07
CA ASP A 50 -17.57 -9.30 -4.47
C ASP A 50 -17.42 -7.98 -5.21
N THR A 51 -16.76 -7.98 -6.36
CA THR A 51 -16.72 -6.82 -7.26
C THR A 51 -18.03 -6.78 -8.05
N LEU A 52 -18.74 -5.66 -7.95
CA LEU A 52 -20.00 -5.44 -8.67
C LEU A 52 -19.78 -4.70 -9.97
N ILE A 53 -18.95 -3.64 -9.96
CA ILE A 53 -18.67 -2.79 -11.12
C ILE A 53 -17.18 -2.46 -11.14
N THR A 54 -16.60 -2.44 -12.33
CA THR A 54 -15.27 -1.89 -12.61
C THR A 54 -15.30 -1.13 -13.91
N ASP A 55 -15.32 0.19 -13.86
CA ASP A 55 -15.25 1.07 -15.03
C ASP A 55 -13.87 1.70 -15.08
N LEU A 56 -13.06 1.28 -16.03
CA LEU A 56 -11.69 1.79 -16.19
C LEU A 56 -11.66 3.29 -16.54
N ASN A 57 -12.60 3.73 -17.39
CA ASN A 57 -12.73 5.14 -17.80
C ASN A 57 -11.37 5.74 -18.23
N VAL A 58 -10.93 6.84 -17.59
CA VAL A 58 -9.63 7.46 -17.89
C VAL A 58 -8.44 6.55 -17.64
N LEU A 59 -8.56 5.58 -16.74
CA LEU A 59 -7.46 4.67 -16.39
C LEU A 59 -7.09 3.74 -17.57
N ALA A 60 -8.03 3.46 -18.48
CA ALA A 60 -7.80 2.59 -19.64
C ALA A 60 -6.68 3.12 -20.56
N ASP A 61 -6.55 4.45 -20.67
CA ASP A 61 -5.59 5.11 -21.56
C ASP A 61 -4.43 5.78 -20.76
N PHE A 62 -4.35 5.53 -19.46
CA PHE A 62 -3.35 6.16 -18.61
C PHE A 62 -1.94 5.76 -19.01
N ASN A 63 -1.12 6.77 -19.27
CA ASN A 63 0.31 6.60 -19.50
C ASN A 63 1.08 7.57 -18.58
N PRO A 64 1.56 7.10 -17.42
CA PRO A 64 2.16 7.96 -16.41
C PRO A 64 3.42 8.68 -16.94
N ILE A 65 3.47 9.99 -16.72
CA ILE A 65 4.65 10.81 -17.01
C ILE A 65 5.22 11.29 -15.67
N VAL A 66 6.50 11.05 -15.44
CA VAL A 66 7.20 11.53 -14.23
C VAL A 66 7.60 12.98 -14.44
N PRO A 67 7.02 13.95 -13.70
CA PRO A 67 7.40 15.35 -13.79
C PRO A 67 8.87 15.58 -13.45
N GLU A 68 9.48 16.62 -14.04
CA GLU A 68 10.87 16.97 -13.73
C GLU A 68 11.05 17.29 -12.23
N SER A 69 10.05 17.90 -11.59
CA SER A 69 10.03 18.19 -10.15
C SER A 69 10.11 16.94 -9.26
N TYR A 70 9.81 15.74 -9.80
CA TYR A 70 9.83 14.48 -9.06
C TYR A 70 11.10 13.64 -9.31
N GLN A 71 11.99 14.07 -10.21
CA GLN A 71 13.18 13.27 -10.61
C GLN A 71 14.16 13.01 -9.47
N GLY A 72 14.12 13.78 -8.40
CA GLY A 72 14.96 13.60 -7.21
C GLY A 72 14.32 12.82 -6.07
N ALA A 73 13.19 12.14 -6.30
CA ALA A 73 12.48 11.40 -5.25
C ALA A 73 13.34 10.28 -4.65
N GLU A 74 13.58 10.34 -3.34
CA GLU A 74 14.36 9.32 -2.63
C GLU A 74 13.54 8.04 -2.36
N PHE A 75 12.22 8.13 -2.30
CA PHE A 75 11.29 7.03 -2.02
C PHE A 75 10.19 7.03 -3.08
N LEU A 76 9.91 5.85 -3.61
CA LEU A 76 8.86 5.64 -4.61
C LEU A 76 7.88 4.58 -4.12
N MET A 77 6.59 4.90 -4.13
CA MET A 77 5.50 3.92 -3.96
C MET A 77 4.80 3.73 -5.29
N LEU A 78 4.82 2.51 -5.78
CA LEU A 78 4.07 2.08 -6.96
C LEU A 78 2.74 1.47 -6.49
N GLY A 79 1.67 2.23 -6.60
CA GLY A 79 0.33 1.75 -6.29
C GLY A 79 -0.13 0.66 -7.26
N ASN A 80 -1.26 0.05 -6.95
CA ASN A 80 -1.84 -1.03 -7.73
C ASN A 80 -2.28 -0.54 -9.13
N LEU A 81 -1.40 -0.67 -10.10
CA LEU A 81 -1.60 -0.40 -11.53
C LEU A 81 -1.05 -1.56 -12.37
N MET A 82 -1.32 -1.51 -13.69
CA MET A 82 -0.72 -2.44 -14.65
C MET A 82 0.80 -2.47 -14.49
N PRO A 83 1.43 -3.65 -14.34
CA PRO A 83 2.87 -3.76 -14.10
C PRO A 83 3.75 -3.05 -15.13
N SER A 84 3.35 -3.02 -16.41
CA SER A 84 4.08 -2.28 -17.45
C SER A 84 4.11 -0.76 -17.20
N LEU A 85 3.06 -0.18 -16.61
CA LEU A 85 3.01 1.23 -16.24
C LEU A 85 3.89 1.51 -15.02
N GLN A 86 3.88 0.60 -14.02
CA GLN A 86 4.79 0.69 -12.87
C GLN A 86 6.25 0.66 -13.32
N LEU A 87 6.59 -0.23 -14.25
CA LEU A 87 7.92 -0.32 -14.84
C LEU A 87 8.29 0.93 -15.64
N SER A 88 7.33 1.50 -16.39
CA SER A 88 7.52 2.75 -17.13
C SER A 88 7.90 3.90 -16.20
N VAL A 89 7.23 4.04 -15.03
CA VAL A 89 7.59 5.05 -14.03
C VAL A 89 9.03 4.88 -13.54
N ILE A 90 9.44 3.65 -13.19
CA ILE A 90 10.83 3.39 -12.75
C ILE A 90 11.83 3.81 -13.81
N ARG A 91 11.58 3.48 -15.08
CA ARG A 91 12.50 3.76 -16.21
C ARG A 91 12.61 5.23 -16.56
N GLN A 92 11.62 6.06 -16.22
CA GLN A 92 11.65 7.51 -16.44
C GLN A 92 12.48 8.25 -15.39
N LEU A 93 12.82 7.62 -14.26
CA LEU A 93 13.62 8.26 -13.21
C LEU A 93 15.09 8.35 -13.63
N LYS A 94 15.66 9.55 -13.57
CA LYS A 94 17.08 9.81 -13.88
C LYS A 94 18.03 9.17 -12.85
N THR A 95 17.55 9.06 -11.61
CA THR A 95 18.28 8.43 -10.51
C THR A 95 17.36 7.46 -9.79
N ARG A 96 17.86 6.26 -9.54
CA ARG A 96 17.07 5.26 -8.80
C ARG A 96 16.81 5.73 -7.36
N PRO A 97 15.56 5.71 -6.91
CA PRO A 97 15.23 5.97 -5.52
C PRO A 97 16.00 5.09 -4.54
N LYS A 98 16.22 5.60 -3.34
CA LYS A 98 16.80 4.84 -2.22
C LYS A 98 15.99 3.59 -1.89
N LEU A 99 14.65 3.70 -2.02
CA LEU A 99 13.73 2.60 -1.84
C LEU A 99 12.55 2.72 -2.80
N ILE A 100 12.23 1.60 -3.46
CA ILE A 100 11.04 1.43 -4.29
C ILE A 100 10.16 0.38 -3.63
N ALA A 101 8.97 0.78 -3.19
CA ALA A 101 7.93 -0.09 -2.69
C ALA A 101 6.83 -0.26 -3.74
N MET A 102 6.20 -1.42 -3.76
CA MET A 102 5.17 -1.77 -4.74
C MET A 102 4.02 -2.48 -4.06
N ASP A 103 2.80 -2.13 -4.46
CA ASP A 103 1.59 -2.93 -4.26
C ASP A 103 1.15 -3.56 -5.60
N THR A 104 0.42 -4.66 -5.54
CA THR A 104 -0.15 -5.35 -6.71
C THR A 104 -1.43 -6.08 -6.30
N MET A 105 -2.08 -6.74 -7.26
CA MET A 105 -3.27 -7.55 -6.98
C MET A 105 -3.29 -8.83 -7.84
N ASN A 106 -4.15 -9.76 -7.44
CA ASN A 106 -4.35 -11.04 -8.11
C ASN A 106 -4.68 -10.91 -9.60
N PHE A 107 -5.43 -9.87 -10.01
CA PHE A 107 -5.74 -9.63 -11.41
C PHE A 107 -4.49 -9.57 -12.32
N TRP A 108 -3.42 -8.91 -11.84
CA TRP A 108 -2.17 -8.82 -12.59
C TRP A 108 -1.38 -10.13 -12.57
N MET A 109 -1.56 -10.95 -11.54
CA MET A 109 -1.00 -12.30 -11.50
C MET A 109 -1.65 -13.21 -12.53
N ASP A 110 -2.95 -13.00 -12.83
CA ASP A 110 -3.68 -13.78 -13.82
C ASP A 110 -3.45 -13.29 -15.25
N THR A 111 -3.28 -11.97 -15.45
CA THR A 111 -3.33 -11.36 -16.79
C THR A 111 -1.97 -10.81 -17.28
N ALA A 112 -1.01 -10.53 -16.39
CA ALA A 112 0.25 -9.85 -16.70
C ALA A 112 1.45 -10.38 -15.88
N MET A 113 1.50 -11.69 -15.62
CA MET A 113 2.50 -12.31 -14.73
C MET A 113 3.94 -12.04 -15.15
N ASP A 114 4.27 -12.04 -16.44
CA ASP A 114 5.64 -11.84 -16.90
C ASP A 114 6.10 -10.40 -16.71
N ASP A 115 5.21 -9.44 -16.96
CA ASP A 115 5.47 -8.02 -16.65
C ASP A 115 5.61 -7.82 -15.14
N LEU A 116 4.75 -8.45 -14.34
CA LEU A 116 4.83 -8.40 -12.88
C LEU A 116 6.19 -8.92 -12.38
N LYS A 117 6.64 -10.08 -12.87
CA LYS A 117 7.97 -10.62 -12.53
C LYS A 117 9.12 -9.68 -12.95
N THR A 118 8.92 -8.92 -14.01
CA THR A 118 9.92 -7.93 -14.45
C THR A 118 10.01 -6.77 -13.47
N VAL A 119 8.84 -6.23 -13.02
CA VAL A 119 8.81 -5.15 -12.01
C VAL A 119 9.36 -5.63 -10.66
N LEU A 120 9.04 -6.86 -10.24
CA LEU A 120 9.53 -7.42 -8.98
C LEU A 120 11.04 -7.42 -8.85
N LYS A 121 11.79 -7.50 -9.96
CA LYS A 121 13.26 -7.40 -9.96
C LYS A 121 13.79 -5.99 -9.72
N GLU A 122 12.95 -4.98 -9.92
CA GLU A 122 13.32 -3.57 -9.82
C GLU A 122 12.93 -2.95 -8.46
N VAL A 123 12.08 -3.63 -7.67
CA VAL A 123 11.56 -3.08 -6.40
C VAL A 123 12.31 -3.64 -5.19
N ASP A 124 12.34 -2.85 -4.12
CA ASP A 124 12.97 -3.25 -2.86
C ASP A 124 11.97 -3.89 -1.90
N VAL A 125 10.72 -3.42 -1.89
CA VAL A 125 9.65 -3.89 -0.99
C VAL A 125 8.42 -4.24 -1.82
N LEU A 126 7.88 -5.44 -1.57
CA LEU A 126 6.56 -5.84 -2.06
C LEU A 126 5.57 -5.88 -0.90
N LEU A 127 4.43 -5.18 -1.04
CA LEU A 127 3.32 -5.20 -0.09
C LEU A 127 2.13 -5.91 -0.73
N ILE A 128 1.74 -7.06 -0.21
CA ILE A 128 0.62 -7.86 -0.74
C ILE A 128 -0.20 -8.46 0.41
N ASN A 129 -1.41 -8.92 0.11
CA ASN A 129 -2.17 -9.69 1.09
C ASN A 129 -1.77 -11.18 1.06
N ASP A 130 -2.27 -11.95 2.01
CA ASP A 130 -1.91 -13.36 2.17
C ASP A 130 -2.47 -14.26 1.04
N GLY A 131 -3.61 -13.92 0.46
CA GLY A 131 -4.16 -14.58 -0.72
C GLY A 131 -3.27 -14.38 -1.95
N GLU A 132 -2.86 -13.13 -2.18
CA GLU A 132 -1.91 -12.75 -3.25
C GLU A 132 -0.55 -13.42 -3.07
N ALA A 133 -0.05 -13.50 -1.82
CA ALA A 133 1.20 -14.19 -1.54
C ALA A 133 1.14 -15.68 -1.87
N ARG A 134 0.02 -16.34 -1.55
CA ARG A 134 -0.20 -17.75 -1.92
C ARG A 134 -0.31 -17.93 -3.43
N GLN A 135 -1.05 -17.08 -4.12
CA GLN A 135 -1.21 -17.13 -5.56
C GLN A 135 0.12 -16.91 -6.29
N LEU A 136 0.85 -15.84 -5.96
CA LEU A 136 2.12 -15.49 -6.60
C LEU A 136 3.18 -16.58 -6.41
N SER A 137 3.22 -17.23 -5.25
CA SER A 137 4.23 -18.23 -4.92
C SER A 137 3.82 -19.68 -5.27
N GLY A 138 2.51 -19.95 -5.35
CA GLY A 138 1.95 -21.31 -5.42
C GLY A 138 2.10 -22.09 -4.11
N GLU A 139 2.32 -21.42 -2.97
CA GLU A 139 2.54 -22.04 -1.66
C GLU A 139 1.42 -21.67 -0.69
N VAL A 140 0.91 -22.64 0.06
CA VAL A 140 -0.08 -22.39 1.13
C VAL A 140 0.58 -21.75 2.37
N SER A 141 1.77 -22.23 2.72
CA SER A 141 2.55 -21.70 3.85
C SER A 141 3.16 -20.34 3.51
N LEU A 142 2.81 -19.29 4.27
CA LEU A 142 3.34 -17.94 4.07
C LEU A 142 4.87 -17.87 4.25
N VAL A 143 5.46 -18.74 5.09
CA VAL A 143 6.90 -18.83 5.25
C VAL A 143 7.58 -19.43 4.00
N LYS A 144 6.95 -20.41 3.35
CA LYS A 144 7.44 -20.93 2.07
C LYS A 144 7.21 -19.93 0.94
N ALA A 145 6.03 -19.31 0.93
CA ALA A 145 5.68 -18.26 -0.01
C ALA A 145 6.70 -17.11 0.01
N SER A 146 7.05 -16.62 1.22
CA SER A 146 7.99 -15.51 1.35
C SER A 146 9.37 -15.84 0.76
N ARG A 147 9.89 -17.03 0.94
CA ARG A 147 11.17 -17.45 0.35
C ARG A 147 11.15 -17.44 -1.17
N LYS A 148 10.06 -17.95 -1.77
CA LYS A 148 9.88 -17.92 -3.23
C LYS A 148 9.76 -16.49 -3.76
N ILE A 149 8.96 -15.66 -3.11
CA ILE A 149 8.72 -14.27 -3.55
C ILE A 149 9.98 -13.42 -3.42
N LEU A 150 10.72 -13.53 -2.31
CA LEU A 150 12.00 -12.83 -2.14
C LEU A 150 13.02 -13.22 -3.21
N ASN A 151 13.00 -14.47 -3.67
CA ASN A 151 13.85 -14.93 -4.79
C ASN A 151 13.40 -14.38 -6.16
N MET A 152 12.23 -13.74 -6.27
CA MET A 152 11.78 -13.08 -7.51
C MET A 152 12.36 -11.68 -7.67
N GLY A 153 12.94 -11.07 -6.60
CA GLY A 153 13.58 -9.76 -6.67
C GLY A 153 13.52 -8.91 -5.41
N PRO A 154 12.36 -8.74 -4.76
CA PRO A 154 12.23 -7.86 -3.60
C PRO A 154 13.17 -8.27 -2.45
N LYS A 155 13.73 -7.27 -1.75
CA LYS A 155 14.56 -7.50 -0.56
C LYS A 155 13.70 -7.72 0.69
N PHE A 156 12.53 -7.09 0.72
CA PHE A 156 11.57 -7.14 1.81
C PHE A 156 10.18 -7.51 1.26
N LEU A 157 9.48 -8.32 2.01
CA LEU A 157 8.11 -8.70 1.70
C LEU A 157 7.23 -8.40 2.91
N VAL A 158 6.19 -7.62 2.70
CA VAL A 158 5.12 -7.37 3.68
C VAL A 158 3.89 -8.16 3.24
N ILE A 159 3.39 -9.03 4.10
CA ILE A 159 2.15 -9.79 3.86
C ILE A 159 1.08 -9.26 4.83
N LYS A 160 0.12 -8.53 4.29
CA LYS A 160 -1.05 -8.02 5.00
C LYS A 160 -2.06 -9.14 5.21
N LYS A 161 -2.66 -9.25 6.39
CA LYS A 161 -3.59 -10.34 6.76
C LYS A 161 -4.89 -9.83 7.36
N GLY A 162 -5.32 -8.63 6.97
CA GLY A 162 -6.52 -8.00 7.50
C GLY A 162 -6.50 -7.90 9.03
N GLU A 163 -7.56 -8.37 9.68
CA GLU A 163 -7.71 -8.40 11.14
C GLU A 163 -6.65 -9.24 11.88
N HIS A 164 -5.87 -10.05 11.15
CA HIS A 164 -4.79 -10.87 11.69
C HIS A 164 -3.41 -10.20 11.59
N GLY A 165 -3.34 -8.90 11.28
CA GLY A 165 -2.11 -8.11 11.27
C GLY A 165 -1.27 -8.26 10.01
N ALA A 166 0.06 -8.17 10.16
CA ALA A 166 0.99 -8.21 9.04
C ALA A 166 2.29 -8.95 9.39
N LEU A 167 2.89 -9.56 8.37
CA LEU A 167 4.21 -10.21 8.45
C LEU A 167 5.20 -9.43 7.60
N LEU A 168 6.37 -9.16 8.14
CA LEU A 168 7.53 -8.64 7.41
C LEU A 168 8.59 -9.72 7.30
N PHE A 169 9.04 -9.99 6.08
CA PHE A 169 10.11 -10.95 5.79
C PHE A 169 11.30 -10.25 5.14
N HIS A 170 12.49 -10.57 5.61
CA HIS A 170 13.76 -10.18 5.00
C HIS A 170 14.82 -11.26 5.25
N LYS A 171 15.31 -11.90 4.21
CA LYS A 171 16.24 -13.04 4.35
C LYS A 171 15.68 -14.10 5.33
N ASN A 172 16.35 -14.31 6.45
CA ASN A 172 15.95 -15.25 7.52
C ASN A 172 15.20 -14.55 8.68
N HIS A 173 14.96 -13.24 8.58
CA HIS A 173 14.27 -12.49 9.60
C HIS A 173 12.78 -12.43 9.31
N VAL A 174 11.98 -12.59 10.35
CA VAL A 174 10.53 -12.44 10.32
C VAL A 174 10.11 -11.53 11.47
N PHE A 175 9.23 -10.60 11.19
CA PHE A 175 8.54 -9.82 12.21
C PHE A 175 7.04 -9.94 12.01
N PHE A 176 6.31 -10.07 13.09
CA PHE A 176 4.85 -10.10 13.09
C PHE A 176 4.33 -8.90 13.88
N ALA A 177 3.45 -8.11 13.25
CA ALA A 177 2.67 -7.08 13.89
C ALA A 177 1.21 -7.55 13.96
N PRO A 178 0.55 -7.52 15.13
CA PRO A 178 -0.88 -7.78 15.20
C PRO A 178 -1.66 -6.67 14.48
N ALA A 179 -2.92 -6.90 14.15
CA ALA A 179 -3.86 -5.82 13.92
C ALA A 179 -4.37 -5.30 15.26
N LEU A 180 -4.83 -4.05 15.30
CA LEU A 180 -5.57 -3.55 16.46
C LEU A 180 -6.97 -4.19 16.45
N PRO A 181 -7.41 -4.82 17.54
CA PRO A 181 -8.78 -5.30 17.65
C PRO A 181 -9.74 -4.10 17.69
N LEU A 182 -10.62 -4.01 16.70
CA LEU A 182 -11.66 -3.00 16.64
C LEU A 182 -13.02 -3.66 16.87
N GLU A 183 -13.90 -2.98 17.60
CA GLU A 183 -15.27 -3.46 17.83
C GLU A 183 -16.09 -3.39 16.53
N ASP A 184 -15.96 -2.30 15.78
CA ASP A 184 -16.67 -2.07 14.52
C ASP A 184 -15.71 -1.77 13.38
N VAL A 185 -15.97 -2.38 12.22
CA VAL A 185 -15.32 -2.08 10.93
C VAL A 185 -16.40 -1.65 9.95
N PHE A 186 -16.35 -0.39 9.52
CA PHE A 186 -17.37 0.18 8.64
C PHE A 186 -17.05 -0.01 7.16
N ASP A 187 -15.80 0.27 6.75
CA ASP A 187 -15.39 0.12 5.35
C ASP A 187 -13.90 -0.21 5.25
N PRO A 188 -13.53 -1.44 4.87
CA PRO A 188 -12.13 -1.83 4.70
C PRO A 188 -11.52 -1.36 3.37
N THR A 189 -12.29 -0.66 2.50
CA THR A 189 -11.80 -0.14 1.23
C THR A 189 -10.70 0.89 1.48
N GLY A 190 -9.55 0.69 0.83
CA GLY A 190 -8.41 1.60 0.97
C GLY A 190 -7.54 1.34 2.22
N ALA A 191 -7.88 0.38 3.09
CA ALA A 191 -7.05 0.04 4.24
C ALA A 191 -5.64 -0.43 3.82
N GLY A 192 -5.55 -1.21 2.74
CA GLY A 192 -4.27 -1.64 2.15
C GLY A 192 -3.43 -0.49 1.63
N ASP A 193 -4.05 0.46 0.92
CA ASP A 193 -3.40 1.67 0.39
C ASP A 193 -2.96 2.60 1.53
N THR A 194 -3.80 2.75 2.55
CA THR A 194 -3.49 3.53 3.76
C THR A 194 -2.32 2.92 4.53
N PHE A 195 -2.31 1.59 4.68
CA PHE A 195 -1.17 0.88 5.26
C PHE A 195 0.11 1.16 4.48
N ALA A 196 0.07 1.01 3.15
CA ALA A 196 1.23 1.27 2.29
C ALA A 196 1.69 2.73 2.36
N GLY A 197 0.76 3.68 2.40
CA GLY A 197 1.04 5.10 2.59
C GLY A 197 1.73 5.40 3.92
N GLY A 198 1.23 4.83 5.01
CA GLY A 198 1.84 4.95 6.35
C GLY A 198 3.22 4.32 6.42
N PHE A 199 3.37 3.13 5.86
CA PHE A 199 4.64 2.42 5.79
C PHE A 199 5.71 3.23 5.06
N ILE A 200 5.45 3.63 3.80
CA ILE A 200 6.43 4.38 3.00
C ILE A 200 6.65 5.79 3.55
N GLY A 201 5.60 6.43 4.08
CA GLY A 201 5.69 7.76 4.69
C GLY A 201 6.60 7.79 5.91
N HIS A 202 6.53 6.76 6.78
CA HIS A 202 7.46 6.60 7.90
C HIS A 202 8.90 6.45 7.43
N LEU A 203 9.15 5.58 6.44
CA LEU A 203 10.50 5.38 5.90
C LEU A 203 11.04 6.64 5.23
N ALA A 204 10.22 7.38 4.50
CA ALA A 204 10.60 8.64 3.87
C ALA A 204 10.94 9.72 4.90
N LYS A 205 10.20 9.78 6.01
CA LYS A 205 10.43 10.72 7.12
C LYS A 205 11.73 10.41 7.86
N THR A 206 11.99 9.15 8.17
CA THR A 206 13.17 8.73 8.95
C THR A 206 14.42 8.57 8.09
N LYS A 207 14.26 8.36 6.78
CA LYS A 207 15.33 8.04 5.83
C LYS A 207 16.15 6.80 6.20
N ASP A 208 15.66 5.98 7.09
CA ASP A 208 16.24 4.72 7.55
C ASP A 208 15.47 3.54 6.95
N ILE A 209 16.16 2.68 6.19
CA ILE A 209 15.61 1.48 5.54
C ILE A 209 16.08 0.18 6.22
N SER A 210 16.56 0.27 7.46
CA SER A 210 16.94 -0.90 8.26
C SER A 210 15.72 -1.77 8.57
N PHE A 211 15.97 -3.06 8.83
CA PHE A 211 14.89 -3.98 9.21
C PHE A 211 14.17 -3.54 10.50
N GLU A 212 14.91 -2.98 11.45
CA GLU A 212 14.33 -2.47 12.71
C GLU A 212 13.38 -1.29 12.45
N ASN A 213 13.78 -0.33 11.61
CA ASN A 213 12.90 0.79 11.27
C ASN A 213 11.71 0.34 10.41
N MET A 214 11.85 -0.69 9.59
CA MET A 214 10.72 -1.28 8.86
C MET A 214 9.67 -1.92 9.77
N LYS A 215 10.06 -2.48 10.93
CA LYS A 215 9.09 -2.93 11.94
C LYS A 215 8.24 -1.77 12.44
N THR A 216 8.87 -0.63 12.74
CA THR A 216 8.15 0.59 13.13
C THR A 216 7.24 1.08 12.00
N ALA A 217 7.71 1.06 10.76
CA ALA A 217 6.91 1.42 9.58
C ALA A 217 5.66 0.53 9.43
N ILE A 218 5.76 -0.77 9.73
CA ILE A 218 4.61 -1.71 9.77
C ILE A 218 3.59 -1.26 10.82
N ILE A 219 4.03 -0.91 12.02
CA ILE A 219 3.13 -0.45 13.10
C ILE A 219 2.45 0.87 12.70
N VAL A 220 3.20 1.83 12.14
CA VAL A 220 2.61 3.10 11.65
C VAL A 220 1.59 2.85 10.54
N GLY A 221 1.91 1.98 9.58
CA GLY A 221 0.97 1.58 8.53
C GLY A 221 -0.28 0.90 9.09
N SER A 222 -0.12 -0.01 10.06
CA SER A 222 -1.24 -0.69 10.73
C SER A 222 -2.12 0.28 11.53
N ALA A 223 -1.52 1.24 12.23
CA ALA A 223 -2.25 2.27 12.97
C ALA A 223 -3.09 3.15 12.04
N LEU A 224 -2.53 3.61 10.93
CA LEU A 224 -3.27 4.39 9.94
C LEU A 224 -4.38 3.57 9.27
N ALA A 225 -4.10 2.30 8.93
CA ALA A 225 -5.10 1.40 8.36
C ALA A 225 -6.25 1.14 9.34
N SER A 226 -5.99 1.06 10.66
CA SER A 226 -7.03 0.90 11.67
C SER A 226 -7.98 2.10 11.73
N PHE A 227 -7.48 3.32 11.55
CA PHE A 227 -8.35 4.50 11.41
C PHE A 227 -9.15 4.50 10.11
N CYS A 228 -8.53 4.06 9.00
CA CYS A 228 -9.22 4.02 7.70
C CYS A 228 -10.53 3.24 7.76
N VAL A 229 -10.56 2.12 8.47
CA VAL A 229 -11.73 1.22 8.51
C VAL A 229 -12.85 1.68 9.47
N GLU A 230 -12.61 2.72 10.29
CA GLU A 230 -13.59 3.26 11.26
C GLU A 230 -14.70 4.09 10.63
N LYS A 231 -14.53 4.57 9.39
CA LYS A 231 -15.54 5.34 8.64
C LYS A 231 -15.52 4.96 7.16
N PHE A 232 -16.55 5.38 6.44
CA PHE A 232 -16.60 5.19 4.99
C PHE A 232 -15.57 6.09 4.28
N GLY A 233 -14.83 5.50 3.33
CA GLY A 233 -13.84 6.23 2.54
C GLY A 233 -12.72 6.85 3.40
N PRO A 234 -12.21 8.05 3.04
CA PRO A 234 -11.10 8.70 3.74
C PRO A 234 -11.54 9.58 4.93
N ASP A 235 -12.81 9.58 5.32
CA ASP A 235 -13.36 10.55 6.27
C ASP A 235 -12.65 10.53 7.62
N ARG A 236 -12.40 9.34 8.19
CA ARG A 236 -11.67 9.27 9.45
C ARG A 236 -10.23 9.76 9.33
N LEU A 237 -9.55 9.45 8.23
CA LEU A 237 -8.18 9.89 7.97
C LEU A 237 -8.01 11.40 7.82
N ARG A 238 -9.10 12.13 7.51
CA ARG A 238 -9.11 13.58 7.45
C ARG A 238 -9.17 14.24 8.82
N GLU A 239 -9.73 13.54 9.79
CA GLU A 239 -10.00 14.04 11.13
C GLU A 239 -8.86 13.78 12.12
N ILE A 240 -8.07 12.71 11.90
CA ILE A 240 -7.02 12.32 12.84
C ILE A 240 -5.92 13.36 12.93
N THR A 241 -5.45 13.57 14.15
CA THR A 241 -4.31 14.41 14.48
C THR A 241 -3.04 13.56 14.66
N LYS A 242 -1.91 14.23 14.87
CA LYS A 242 -0.67 13.53 15.22
C LYS A 242 -0.79 12.85 16.59
N GLU A 243 -1.46 13.50 17.51
CA GLU A 243 -1.72 13.00 18.85
C GLU A 243 -2.54 11.71 18.82
N ASP A 244 -3.62 11.66 18.02
CA ASP A 244 -4.41 10.44 17.80
C ASP A 244 -3.55 9.29 17.26
N LEU A 245 -2.64 9.59 16.33
CA LEU A 245 -1.75 8.57 15.76
C LEU A 245 -0.74 8.08 16.79
N ASP A 246 -0.14 8.98 17.58
CA ASP A 246 0.85 8.63 18.62
C ASP A 246 0.17 7.77 19.73
N GLU A 247 -1.06 8.08 20.12
CA GLU A 247 -1.88 7.29 21.03
C GLU A 247 -2.16 5.90 20.48
N ARG A 248 -2.64 5.82 19.22
CA ARG A 248 -2.92 4.56 18.53
C ARG A 248 -1.67 3.67 18.41
N ILE A 249 -0.50 4.24 18.14
CA ILE A 249 0.77 3.50 18.16
C ILE A 249 1.07 2.97 19.56
N GLY A 250 0.77 3.75 20.62
CA GLY A 250 0.89 3.31 22.01
C GLY A 250 0.02 2.09 22.32
N GLU A 251 -1.22 2.02 21.80
CA GLU A 251 -2.11 0.85 21.92
C GLU A 251 -1.49 -0.40 21.30
N PHE A 252 -0.84 -0.29 20.13
CA PHE A 252 -0.13 -1.42 19.51
C PHE A 252 1.03 -1.92 20.37
N VAL A 253 1.77 -1.02 21.04
CA VAL A 253 2.84 -1.41 21.94
C VAL A 253 2.28 -2.16 23.16
N GLN A 254 1.19 -1.67 23.75
CA GLN A 254 0.54 -2.30 24.89
C GLN A 254 -0.04 -3.68 24.53
N LEU A 255 -0.59 -3.83 23.32
CA LEU A 255 -1.21 -5.06 22.85
C LEU A 255 -0.24 -6.26 22.83
N VAL A 256 1.05 -6.01 22.64
CA VAL A 256 2.08 -7.08 22.51
C VAL A 256 3.09 -7.07 23.65
N ASN A 257 2.94 -6.16 24.61
CA ASN A 257 3.86 -6.07 25.74
C ASN A 257 3.47 -7.10 26.80
N PHE A 258 4.42 -7.92 27.22
CA PHE A 258 4.27 -8.87 28.31
C PHE A 258 5.63 -9.14 28.96
N ASP A 259 5.61 -9.35 30.27
CA ASP A 259 6.77 -9.79 31.03
C ASP A 259 6.82 -11.31 31.12
N ILE A 260 7.99 -11.89 30.96
CA ILE A 260 8.22 -13.32 31.13
C ILE A 260 9.50 -13.56 31.95
N ASP A 261 9.38 -14.25 33.07
CA ASP A 261 10.52 -14.74 33.82
C ASP A 261 10.95 -16.08 33.20
N LEU A 262 12.11 -16.08 32.54
CA LEU A 262 12.73 -17.30 32.04
C LEU A 262 13.37 -18.02 33.22
N VAL A 263 12.81 -19.18 33.60
CA VAL A 263 13.31 -20.04 34.67
C VAL A 263 14.47 -20.89 34.16
#